data_08c1214d82c212b489fd8690730c5c45
#
_entry.id   08c1214d82c212b489fd8690730c5c45
#
_cell.length_a   1.000
_cell.length_b   1.000
_cell.length_c   1.000
_cell.angle_alpha   90.00
_cell.angle_beta   90.00
_cell.angle_gamma   90.00
#
_symmetry.space_group_name_H-M   'P 1'
#
loop_
_entity.id
_entity.type
_entity.pdbx_description
1 polymer ?
#
loop_
_entity_poly.entity_id
_entity_poly.type
_entity_poly.pdbx_seq_one_letter_code
_entity_poly.pdbx_strand_id
1 'polypeptide(L)'
;MFIQKKTSKLTSFLLALLMTAVSCTGGTENPELPEPPAAAEPTPETETDETEPTADPEPFDSPWQESRHRLRFGEDGDFRILVLSDIHGNGNTISGLAKTNMELLVERENPDLVMFGGDNTWGISDEKQLERCVADMVEILEEKQIPWGHVYGNHDAEGNNVKKDRQQKIYESFDYCVSQAGDADLPGVGNYVLPVYASDSDRVLFNVWALDSGEYLTSEESGSYLPVASTFQGYAGSGYDYISPELIRWYMDTSEQMEEANGAVVPGMMVFHIPLQESYNAWINREALSYTGEKREAVCASEINSGMFAAITERGDIKAVVNGHDHVNTYMVEYGGVKLCYCSTVSDTGYCDMDILGGRMFVVSEENPDEVQTYMSYVNEAYEEPSSSLAVIDAEPIPSGTVLLDFDSYTPELSFSGWNNDNSDAAETDRIVVELSESRGMDGTGALGITRSSFADNNSGNNAEVRISLETPGLLGDNQYLRVRMDLTGDGTAVDFRKACFGFLENNRTAAPYRTDDLDSPSPFYFLADGETEWKTMQHGSDGCFGQAEGSSVRGLCGWFAFPVKNMRKGSTAPSSDTVITDIYFYYCLSSAPMAGNRVYIDDITLVNDYTVFD
;
A
#
# COMPACT_ATOMS: atom_id res chain seq x y z
N MET A 1 -50.32 -34.11 -1.03
CA MET A 1 -50.15 -33.93 -2.48
C MET A 1 -48.65 -34.00 -2.76
N PHE A 2 -48.22 -34.99 -3.47
CA PHE A 2 -46.83 -35.45 -3.61
C PHE A 2 -45.93 -34.44 -4.32
N ILE A 3 -44.72 -34.20 -3.81
CA ILE A 3 -43.61 -33.66 -4.62
C ILE A 3 -42.40 -34.61 -4.50
N GLN A 4 -42.02 -35.17 -5.64
CA GLN A 4 -40.91 -36.10 -5.81
C GLN A 4 -39.56 -35.40 -5.67
N LYS A 5 -38.64 -36.01 -4.93
CA LYS A 5 -37.20 -35.76 -4.95
C LYS A 5 -36.58 -36.33 -6.22
N LYS A 6 -35.85 -35.52 -7.00
CA LYS A 6 -34.92 -35.99 -8.02
C LYS A 6 -33.49 -35.88 -7.49
N THR A 7 -32.87 -36.99 -7.29
CA THR A 7 -31.42 -37.14 -7.06
C THR A 7 -30.70 -37.17 -8.40
N SER A 8 -29.71 -36.29 -8.61
CA SER A 8 -28.78 -36.43 -9.74
C SER A 8 -27.40 -36.81 -9.20
N LYS A 9 -26.88 -37.91 -9.73
CA LYS A 9 -25.55 -38.47 -9.47
C LYS A 9 -24.48 -37.61 -10.15
N LEU A 10 -23.49 -37.16 -9.41
CA LEU A 10 -22.26 -36.59 -9.93
C LEU A 10 -21.30 -37.73 -10.28
N THR A 11 -20.90 -37.79 -11.53
CA THR A 11 -19.88 -38.73 -12.03
C THR A 11 -18.54 -37.99 -12.02
N SER A 12 -17.61 -38.47 -11.21
CA SER A 12 -16.23 -37.99 -11.17
C SER A 12 -15.47 -38.46 -12.41
N PHE A 13 -14.89 -37.53 -13.17
CA PHE A 13 -13.88 -37.82 -14.19
C PHE A 13 -12.50 -37.50 -13.64
N LEU A 14 -11.72 -38.56 -13.43
CA LEU A 14 -10.30 -38.51 -13.12
C LEU A 14 -9.54 -38.39 -14.45
N LEU A 15 -8.85 -37.27 -14.68
CA LEU A 15 -7.94 -37.11 -15.81
C LEU A 15 -6.50 -37.27 -15.32
N ALA A 16 -5.90 -38.42 -15.64
CA ALA A 16 -4.49 -38.68 -15.37
C ALA A 16 -3.64 -38.01 -16.45
N LEU A 17 -2.76 -37.10 -16.06
CA LEU A 17 -1.78 -36.49 -16.95
C LEU A 17 -0.50 -37.34 -16.92
N LEU A 18 -0.19 -38.02 -18.03
CA LEU A 18 1.07 -38.73 -18.26
C LEU A 18 2.16 -37.70 -18.57
N MET A 19 3.14 -37.53 -17.69
CA MET A 19 4.40 -36.87 -18.05
C MET A 19 5.33 -37.86 -18.72
N THR A 20 5.59 -37.69 -20.01
CA THR A 20 6.67 -38.38 -20.71
C THR A 20 7.96 -37.58 -20.57
N ALA A 21 8.89 -38.08 -19.79
CA ALA A 21 10.25 -37.58 -19.73
C ALA A 21 10.99 -37.99 -21.02
N VAL A 22 11.42 -37.01 -21.81
CA VAL A 22 12.35 -37.20 -22.91
C VAL A 22 13.75 -36.93 -22.38
N SER A 23 14.54 -38.01 -22.26
CA SER A 23 15.98 -37.97 -21.97
C SER A 23 16.71 -37.67 -23.28
N CYS A 24 17.36 -36.52 -23.38
CA CYS A 24 18.35 -36.23 -24.44
C CYS A 24 19.75 -36.35 -23.84
N THR A 25 20.41 -37.44 -24.12
CA THR A 25 21.87 -37.56 -24.02
C THR A 25 22.47 -37.18 -25.38
N GLY A 26 23.44 -36.28 -25.41
CA GLY A 26 24.25 -36.10 -26.62
C GLY A 26 24.95 -34.74 -26.72
N GLY A 27 26.25 -34.77 -26.53
CA GLY A 27 27.22 -34.02 -27.32
C GLY A 27 27.46 -32.57 -26.94
N THR A 28 28.55 -32.39 -26.26
CA THR A 28 29.28 -31.13 -26.10
C THR A 28 29.84 -30.65 -27.44
N GLU A 29 29.38 -29.53 -27.93
CA GLU A 29 30.19 -28.61 -28.77
C GLU A 29 29.81 -27.18 -28.38
N ASN A 30 30.80 -26.50 -27.82
CA ASN A 30 30.69 -25.10 -27.43
C ASN A 30 31.02 -24.27 -28.67
N PRO A 31 30.15 -23.37 -29.16
CA PRO A 31 30.55 -22.43 -30.20
C PRO A 31 31.41 -21.32 -29.55
N GLU A 32 32.61 -21.15 -30.07
CA GLU A 32 33.53 -20.05 -29.74
C GLU A 32 32.85 -18.71 -30.03
N LEU A 33 32.93 -17.82 -29.04
CA LEU A 33 32.57 -16.41 -29.19
C LEU A 33 33.62 -15.74 -30.11
N PRO A 34 33.23 -14.87 -31.05
CA PRO A 34 34.18 -14.13 -31.87
C PRO A 34 34.97 -13.14 -31.00
N GLU A 35 36.30 -13.09 -31.26
CA GLU A 35 37.22 -12.14 -30.63
C GLU A 35 36.83 -10.69 -30.98
N PRO A 36 37.03 -9.74 -30.05
CA PRO A 36 36.82 -8.33 -30.31
C PRO A 36 37.86 -7.80 -31.30
N PRO A 37 37.49 -6.87 -32.19
CA PRO A 37 38.45 -6.30 -33.16
C PRO A 37 39.57 -5.53 -32.46
N ALA A 38 40.78 -5.69 -32.98
CA ALA A 38 41.98 -5.06 -32.49
C ALA A 38 41.89 -3.52 -32.51
N ALA A 39 42.43 -2.91 -31.46
CA ALA A 39 42.52 -1.46 -31.31
C ALA A 39 43.27 -0.83 -32.48
N ALA A 40 42.68 0.18 -33.10
CA ALA A 40 43.32 1.00 -34.13
C ALA A 40 44.36 1.92 -33.48
N GLU A 41 45.53 2.02 -34.13
CA GLU A 41 46.61 2.92 -33.75
C GLU A 41 46.19 4.39 -33.93
N PRO A 42 46.73 5.33 -33.11
CA PRO A 42 46.39 6.74 -33.21
C PRO A 42 47.03 7.38 -34.45
N THR A 43 46.21 8.02 -35.27
CA THR A 43 46.66 8.92 -36.34
C THR A 43 47.10 10.26 -35.75
N PRO A 44 48.13 10.92 -36.34
CA PRO A 44 48.71 12.13 -35.78
C PRO A 44 47.80 13.35 -35.91
N GLU A 45 47.87 14.19 -34.87
CA GLU A 45 47.25 15.49 -34.78
C GLU A 45 47.64 16.38 -35.95
N THR A 46 46.64 16.92 -36.66
CA THR A 46 46.80 18.10 -37.51
C THR A 46 46.20 19.28 -36.80
N GLU A 47 47.05 20.24 -36.52
CA GLU A 47 46.71 21.58 -36.05
C GLU A 47 45.82 22.31 -37.03
N THR A 48 45.01 23.19 -36.40
CA THR A 48 44.36 24.40 -36.90
C THR A 48 43.07 24.27 -37.66
N ASP A 49 42.03 24.96 -37.28
CA ASP A 49 41.84 26.31 -37.78
C ASP A 49 40.66 27.00 -37.07
N GLU A 50 40.72 28.27 -37.05
CA GLU A 50 39.81 29.33 -36.69
C GLU A 50 38.32 28.92 -36.48
N THR A 51 37.83 29.17 -35.26
CA THR A 51 36.40 29.14 -34.89
C THR A 51 35.64 30.15 -35.74
N GLU A 52 34.87 29.66 -36.70
CA GLU A 52 33.70 30.39 -37.18
C GLU A 52 32.75 30.64 -35.98
N PRO A 53 32.08 31.82 -35.90
CA PRO A 53 31.08 32.03 -34.87
C PRO A 53 29.98 30.99 -35.09
N THR A 54 29.77 30.16 -34.09
CA THR A 54 28.63 29.24 -34.05
C THR A 54 27.36 30.10 -34.21
N ALA A 55 26.61 29.81 -35.28
CA ALA A 55 25.25 30.34 -35.40
C ALA A 55 24.50 30.05 -34.08
N ASP A 56 23.77 31.06 -33.59
CA ASP A 56 22.85 30.81 -32.47
C ASP A 56 22.04 29.56 -32.80
N PRO A 57 21.91 28.61 -31.87
CA PRO A 57 21.10 27.43 -32.13
C PRO A 57 19.73 27.90 -32.58
N GLU A 58 19.26 27.37 -33.72
CA GLU A 58 17.86 27.58 -34.15
C GLU A 58 16.99 27.30 -32.94
N PRO A 59 15.94 28.11 -32.67
CA PRO A 59 15.04 27.86 -31.56
C PRO A 59 14.50 26.44 -31.69
N PHE A 60 14.82 25.60 -30.72
CA PHE A 60 14.31 24.24 -30.64
C PHE A 60 12.78 24.34 -30.54
N ASP A 61 12.07 23.79 -31.50
CA ASP A 61 10.62 23.68 -31.39
C ASP A 61 10.33 22.82 -30.15
N SER A 62 9.79 23.44 -29.11
CA SER A 62 9.52 22.78 -27.82
C SER A 62 8.65 21.53 -28.04
N PRO A 63 9.02 20.37 -27.53
CA PRO A 63 8.21 19.15 -27.65
C PRO A 63 6.90 19.22 -26.84
N TRP A 64 6.69 20.30 -26.10
CA TRP A 64 5.47 20.57 -25.32
C TRP A 64 4.87 21.90 -25.70
N GLN A 65 3.58 22.03 -25.46
CA GLN A 65 2.88 23.31 -25.60
C GLN A 65 3.11 24.14 -24.33
N GLU A 66 3.63 25.34 -24.48
CA GLU A 66 3.76 26.30 -23.37
C GLU A 66 2.37 26.65 -22.80
N SER A 67 2.25 26.59 -21.48
CA SER A 67 1.03 27.02 -20.80
C SER A 67 0.93 28.53 -20.71
N ARG A 68 -0.30 29.05 -20.53
CA ARG A 68 -0.56 30.47 -20.35
C ARG A 68 0.22 31.07 -19.17
N HIS A 69 0.35 30.29 -18.08
CA HIS A 69 1.14 30.62 -16.91
C HIS A 69 2.32 29.67 -16.83
N ARG A 70 3.52 30.23 -16.92
CA ARG A 70 4.75 29.44 -16.82
C ARG A 70 4.99 29.04 -15.37
N LEU A 71 4.99 27.74 -15.10
CA LEU A 71 5.27 27.20 -13.77
C LEU A 71 6.76 27.26 -13.47
N ARG A 72 7.11 27.67 -12.25
CA ARG A 72 8.51 27.87 -11.85
C ARG A 72 8.68 27.63 -10.36
N PHE A 73 9.83 27.08 -9.95
CA PHE A 73 10.18 26.99 -8.53
C PHE A 73 10.15 28.36 -7.85
N GLY A 74 9.66 28.40 -6.61
CA GLY A 74 9.58 29.60 -5.80
C GLY A 74 10.95 30.09 -5.31
N GLU A 75 10.99 31.27 -4.69
CA GLU A 75 12.22 31.83 -4.08
C GLU A 75 12.73 30.98 -2.90
N ASP A 76 11.85 30.15 -2.29
CA ASP A 76 12.20 29.21 -1.20
C ASP A 76 12.77 27.89 -1.71
N GLY A 77 12.83 27.70 -3.04
CA GLY A 77 13.37 26.52 -3.69
C GLY A 77 12.41 25.33 -3.75
N ASP A 78 11.15 25.49 -3.32
CA ASP A 78 10.14 24.45 -3.40
C ASP A 78 9.11 24.74 -4.49
N PHE A 79 8.48 23.67 -5.01
CA PHE A 79 7.29 23.73 -5.84
C PHE A 79 6.21 22.83 -5.25
N ARG A 80 5.07 23.40 -4.89
CA ARG A 80 3.98 22.75 -4.15
C ARG A 80 2.80 22.49 -5.06
N ILE A 81 2.39 21.24 -5.17
CA ILE A 81 1.26 20.81 -5.99
C ILE A 81 0.20 20.22 -5.05
N LEU A 82 -1.00 20.80 -5.07
CA LEU A 82 -2.16 20.24 -4.38
C LEU A 82 -3.03 19.51 -5.40
N VAL A 83 -3.28 18.22 -5.19
CA VAL A 83 -4.24 17.44 -5.96
C VAL A 83 -5.54 17.36 -5.19
N LEU A 84 -6.65 17.73 -5.84
CA LEU A 84 -8.03 17.62 -5.35
C LEU A 84 -8.80 16.72 -6.31
N SER A 85 -9.63 15.81 -5.83
CA SER A 85 -10.29 14.83 -6.69
C SER A 85 -11.74 14.61 -6.30
N ASP A 86 -12.52 14.06 -7.24
CA ASP A 86 -13.87 13.53 -7.01
C ASP A 86 -14.84 14.56 -6.43
N ILE A 87 -14.86 15.75 -7.05
CA ILE A 87 -15.69 16.88 -6.60
C ILE A 87 -17.15 16.66 -6.93
N HIS A 88 -17.43 16.02 -8.09
CA HIS A 88 -18.77 15.73 -8.58
C HIS A 88 -19.70 16.95 -8.57
N GLY A 89 -19.21 18.08 -9.10
CA GLY A 89 -20.02 19.27 -9.27
C GLY A 89 -21.27 18.98 -10.10
N ASN A 90 -22.42 19.42 -9.64
CA ASN A 90 -23.70 19.10 -10.27
C ASN A 90 -24.56 20.36 -10.46
N GLY A 91 -25.20 20.45 -11.59
CA GLY A 91 -25.99 21.65 -11.90
C GLY A 91 -25.11 22.87 -12.17
N ASN A 92 -25.24 23.92 -11.37
CA ASN A 92 -24.49 25.17 -11.56
C ASN A 92 -23.40 25.38 -10.50
N THR A 93 -23.14 24.41 -9.63
CA THR A 93 -22.31 24.62 -8.44
C THR A 93 -21.69 23.31 -7.97
N ILE A 94 -20.67 23.39 -7.15
CA ILE A 94 -20.17 22.29 -6.33
C ILE A 94 -20.89 22.25 -4.97
N SER A 95 -20.68 21.21 -4.16
CA SER A 95 -21.25 21.20 -2.82
C SER A 95 -20.65 22.32 -1.95
N GLY A 96 -21.43 22.87 -1.05
CA GLY A 96 -20.95 23.90 -0.12
C GLY A 96 -19.85 23.40 0.81
N LEU A 97 -19.86 22.09 1.14
CA LEU A 97 -18.80 21.47 1.92
C LEU A 97 -17.51 21.33 1.09
N ALA A 98 -17.61 20.84 -0.15
CA ALA A 98 -16.46 20.75 -1.05
C ALA A 98 -15.78 22.11 -1.22
N LYS A 99 -16.56 23.17 -1.45
CA LYS A 99 -16.05 24.55 -1.56
C LYS A 99 -15.28 24.99 -0.31
N THR A 100 -15.88 24.80 0.88
CA THR A 100 -15.23 25.15 2.15
C THR A 100 -13.96 24.32 2.38
N ASN A 101 -13.97 23.03 2.03
CA ASN A 101 -12.81 22.16 2.17
C ASN A 101 -11.67 22.61 1.24
N MET A 102 -11.99 22.93 -0.02
CA MET A 102 -11.01 23.42 -1.00
C MET A 102 -10.39 24.74 -0.56
N GLU A 103 -11.21 25.69 -0.09
CA GLU A 103 -10.74 26.97 0.47
C GLU A 103 -9.77 26.75 1.63
N LEU A 104 -10.13 25.88 2.58
CA LEU A 104 -9.30 25.53 3.73
C LEU A 104 -7.95 24.93 3.29
N LEU A 105 -7.98 23.96 2.38
CA LEU A 105 -6.78 23.27 1.91
C LEU A 105 -5.85 24.23 1.13
N VAL A 106 -6.40 25.03 0.24
CA VAL A 106 -5.65 26.03 -0.52
C VAL A 106 -5.01 27.08 0.40
N GLU A 107 -5.75 27.55 1.42
CA GLU A 107 -5.20 28.52 2.38
C GLU A 107 -4.10 27.93 3.26
N ARG A 108 -4.24 26.67 3.67
CA ARG A 108 -3.30 25.99 4.55
C ARG A 108 -2.01 25.60 3.82
N GLU A 109 -2.14 25.01 2.64
CA GLU A 109 -1.02 24.42 1.92
C GLU A 109 -0.29 25.43 1.01
N ASN A 110 -0.95 26.55 0.65
CA ASN A 110 -0.43 27.60 -0.22
C ASN A 110 0.27 27.02 -1.48
N PRO A 111 -0.46 26.26 -2.33
CA PRO A 111 0.13 25.58 -3.47
C PRO A 111 0.53 26.54 -4.60
N ASP A 112 1.57 26.17 -5.36
CA ASP A 112 1.99 26.85 -6.58
C ASP A 112 1.18 26.37 -7.81
N LEU A 113 0.60 25.15 -7.70
CA LEU A 113 -0.27 24.54 -8.70
C LEU A 113 -1.35 23.70 -8.01
N VAL A 114 -2.58 23.79 -8.50
CA VAL A 114 -3.64 22.84 -8.13
C VAL A 114 -3.98 21.96 -9.33
N MET A 115 -4.04 20.63 -9.10
CA MET A 115 -4.49 19.67 -10.11
C MET A 115 -5.78 18.99 -9.67
N PHE A 116 -6.81 19.05 -10.51
CA PHE A 116 -8.03 18.29 -10.30
C PHE A 116 -7.88 16.87 -10.86
N GLY A 117 -8.05 15.88 -10.01
CA GLY A 117 -7.76 14.46 -10.26
C GLY A 117 -8.85 13.69 -11.00
N GLY A 118 -9.82 14.38 -11.62
CA GLY A 118 -10.94 13.77 -12.33
C GLY A 118 -12.22 13.70 -11.50
N ASP A 119 -13.30 13.30 -12.17
CA ASP A 119 -14.67 13.34 -11.66
C ASP A 119 -15.03 14.73 -11.10
N ASN A 120 -14.68 15.73 -11.92
CA ASN A 120 -14.86 17.13 -11.58
C ASN A 120 -16.34 17.51 -11.57
N THR A 121 -17.09 16.98 -12.55
CA THR A 121 -18.51 17.28 -12.75
C THR A 121 -19.34 16.05 -13.12
N TRP A 122 -20.60 16.04 -12.73
CA TRP A 122 -21.54 14.97 -13.05
C TRP A 122 -22.95 15.51 -13.33
N GLY A 123 -23.61 14.99 -14.38
CA GLY A 123 -25.02 15.32 -14.68
C GLY A 123 -25.23 16.74 -15.23
N ILE A 124 -24.25 17.30 -15.89
CA ILE A 124 -24.31 18.62 -16.54
C ILE A 124 -25.17 18.58 -17.79
N SER A 125 -26.16 19.46 -17.88
CA SER A 125 -27.16 19.47 -18.96
C SER A 125 -26.75 20.28 -20.19
N ASP A 126 -25.93 21.32 -20.04
CA ASP A 126 -25.46 22.19 -21.12
C ASP A 126 -24.17 22.95 -20.77
N GLU A 127 -23.54 23.58 -21.80
CA GLU A 127 -22.28 24.33 -21.66
C GLU A 127 -22.36 25.47 -20.62
N LYS A 128 -23.51 26.17 -20.53
CA LYS A 128 -23.68 27.27 -19.56
C LYS A 128 -23.74 26.78 -18.13
N GLN A 129 -24.30 25.61 -17.95
CA GLN A 129 -24.34 24.96 -16.64
C GLN A 129 -22.92 24.52 -16.24
N LEU A 130 -22.18 23.93 -17.17
CA LEU A 130 -20.77 23.58 -16.95
C LEU A 130 -19.93 24.82 -16.60
N GLU A 131 -20.03 25.90 -17.40
CA GLU A 131 -19.30 27.15 -17.15
C GLU A 131 -19.51 27.66 -15.72
N ARG A 132 -20.76 27.64 -15.24
CA ARG A 132 -21.06 28.09 -13.85
C ARG A 132 -20.54 27.14 -12.79
N CYS A 133 -20.67 25.84 -13.04
CA CYS A 133 -20.19 24.84 -12.12
C CYS A 133 -18.67 24.90 -11.96
N VAL A 134 -17.96 25.03 -13.08
CA VAL A 134 -16.50 25.20 -13.07
C VAL A 134 -16.13 26.54 -12.43
N ALA A 135 -16.83 27.64 -12.75
CA ALA A 135 -16.59 28.95 -12.12
C ALA A 135 -16.70 28.88 -10.59
N ASP A 136 -17.71 28.16 -10.07
CA ASP A 136 -17.88 27.99 -8.62
C ASP A 136 -16.78 27.08 -8.02
N MET A 137 -16.33 26.07 -8.76
CA MET A 137 -15.26 25.16 -8.34
C MET A 137 -13.90 25.87 -8.25
N VAL A 138 -13.57 26.73 -9.21
CA VAL A 138 -12.25 27.35 -9.28
C VAL A 138 -12.19 28.77 -8.72
N GLU A 139 -13.27 29.27 -8.11
CA GLU A 139 -13.39 30.66 -7.63
C GLU A 139 -12.19 31.09 -6.78
N ILE A 140 -11.83 30.29 -5.76
CA ILE A 140 -10.71 30.58 -4.86
C ILE A 140 -9.36 30.62 -5.60
N LEU A 141 -9.18 29.77 -6.61
CA LEU A 141 -7.94 29.69 -7.39
C LEU A 141 -7.78 30.90 -8.31
N GLU A 142 -8.86 31.28 -8.99
CA GLU A 142 -8.91 32.49 -9.85
C GLU A 142 -8.71 33.77 -9.01
N GLU A 143 -9.35 33.86 -7.84
CA GLU A 143 -9.18 34.99 -6.93
C GLU A 143 -7.75 35.12 -6.39
N LYS A 144 -7.14 34.01 -6.02
CA LYS A 144 -5.75 33.97 -5.51
C LYS A 144 -4.69 33.94 -6.61
N GLN A 145 -5.10 33.88 -7.87
CA GLN A 145 -4.22 33.81 -9.03
C GLN A 145 -3.30 32.57 -9.01
N ILE A 146 -3.82 31.44 -8.53
CA ILE A 146 -3.10 30.16 -8.47
C ILE A 146 -3.36 29.39 -9.77
N PRO A 147 -2.31 29.01 -10.52
CA PRO A 147 -2.44 28.15 -11.69
C PRO A 147 -3.12 26.82 -11.31
N TRP A 148 -4.02 26.34 -12.17
CA TRP A 148 -4.68 25.08 -11.96
C TRP A 148 -4.90 24.31 -13.26
N GLY A 149 -4.79 22.98 -13.17
CA GLY A 149 -5.06 22.06 -14.26
C GLY A 149 -6.04 20.98 -13.84
N HIS A 150 -6.47 20.15 -14.80
CA HIS A 150 -7.36 19.03 -14.52
C HIS A 150 -7.09 17.84 -15.43
N VAL A 151 -7.51 16.68 -14.98
CA VAL A 151 -7.74 15.49 -15.79
C VAL A 151 -9.23 15.15 -15.78
N TYR A 152 -9.65 14.29 -16.69
CA TYR A 152 -11.02 13.79 -16.73
C TYR A 152 -11.12 12.45 -15.98
N GLY A 153 -12.24 12.29 -15.26
CA GLY A 153 -12.68 10.99 -14.74
C GLY A 153 -13.82 10.42 -15.58
N ASN A 154 -14.32 9.26 -15.17
CA ASN A 154 -15.40 8.57 -15.91
C ASN A 154 -16.73 9.33 -15.80
N HIS A 155 -17.02 9.99 -14.70
CA HIS A 155 -18.25 10.78 -14.53
C HIS A 155 -18.26 12.11 -15.28
N ASP A 156 -17.10 12.63 -15.69
CA ASP A 156 -17.04 13.85 -16.49
C ASP A 156 -17.67 13.67 -17.89
N ALA A 157 -17.76 12.42 -18.38
CA ALA A 157 -18.52 12.09 -19.59
C ALA A 157 -19.86 11.45 -19.27
N GLU A 158 -19.93 10.63 -18.21
CA GLU A 158 -21.13 9.93 -17.83
C GLU A 158 -22.20 10.89 -17.30
N GLY A 159 -23.36 10.88 -17.94
CA GLY A 159 -24.48 11.75 -17.55
C GLY A 159 -24.32 13.23 -17.89
N ASN A 160 -23.19 13.66 -18.45
CA ASN A 160 -22.97 15.01 -18.97
C ASN A 160 -23.42 15.08 -20.44
N ASN A 161 -24.19 16.11 -20.78
CA ASN A 161 -24.59 16.36 -22.18
C ASN A 161 -23.55 17.20 -22.94
N VAL A 162 -22.46 17.59 -22.29
CA VAL A 162 -21.33 18.34 -22.86
C VAL A 162 -20.17 17.37 -23.05
N LYS A 163 -19.72 17.18 -24.29
CA LYS A 163 -18.58 16.31 -24.59
C LYS A 163 -17.27 16.88 -24.06
N LYS A 164 -16.29 16.04 -23.74
CA LYS A 164 -14.97 16.41 -23.19
C LYS A 164 -14.27 17.49 -24.04
N ASP A 165 -14.33 17.43 -25.40
CA ASP A 165 -13.74 18.45 -26.28
C ASP A 165 -14.37 19.84 -26.13
N ARG A 166 -15.65 19.90 -25.75
CA ARG A 166 -16.35 21.14 -25.45
C ARG A 166 -16.14 21.58 -24.01
N GLN A 167 -16.09 20.64 -23.09
CA GLN A 167 -15.74 20.90 -21.70
C GLN A 167 -14.35 21.53 -21.63
N GLN A 168 -13.35 20.97 -22.32
CA GLN A 168 -11.97 21.49 -22.35
C GLN A 168 -11.90 22.96 -22.72
N LYS A 169 -12.66 23.39 -23.74
CA LYS A 169 -12.70 24.81 -24.13
C LYS A 169 -13.28 25.71 -23.07
N ILE A 170 -14.18 25.20 -22.24
CA ILE A 170 -14.74 25.95 -21.12
C ILE A 170 -13.68 26.04 -20.00
N TYR A 171 -13.00 24.96 -19.66
CA TYR A 171 -11.91 24.99 -18.70
C TYR A 171 -10.80 25.96 -19.13
N GLU A 172 -10.34 25.89 -20.38
CA GLU A 172 -9.31 26.79 -20.94
C GLU A 172 -9.72 28.26 -21.03
N SER A 173 -11.01 28.59 -20.86
CA SER A 173 -11.48 29.95 -20.87
C SER A 173 -11.21 30.73 -19.58
N PHE A 174 -10.90 30.05 -18.48
CA PHE A 174 -10.53 30.65 -17.20
C PHE A 174 -9.09 31.16 -17.22
N ASP A 175 -8.84 32.27 -16.53
CA ASP A 175 -7.58 32.99 -16.64
C ASP A 175 -6.37 32.21 -16.11
N TYR A 176 -6.52 31.48 -15.01
CA TYR A 176 -5.45 30.72 -14.37
C TYR A 176 -5.46 29.21 -14.74
N CYS A 177 -6.32 28.79 -15.65
CA CYS A 177 -6.30 27.44 -16.18
C CYS A 177 -5.05 27.18 -17.01
N VAL A 178 -4.28 26.14 -16.66
CA VAL A 178 -3.10 25.68 -17.39
C VAL A 178 -3.31 24.35 -18.11
N SER A 179 -4.51 23.76 -18.01
CA SER A 179 -4.87 22.56 -18.78
C SER A 179 -4.80 22.83 -20.28
N GLN A 180 -4.53 21.76 -21.03
CA GLN A 180 -4.43 21.80 -22.48
C GLN A 180 -5.24 20.66 -23.08
N ALA A 181 -5.83 20.89 -24.25
CA ALA A 181 -6.58 19.85 -24.96
C ALA A 181 -5.71 18.63 -25.32
N GLY A 182 -4.42 18.84 -25.51
CA GLY A 182 -3.50 17.84 -26.03
C GLY A 182 -3.60 17.68 -27.55
N ASP A 183 -2.88 16.70 -28.08
CA ASP A 183 -2.91 16.38 -29.50
C ASP A 183 -4.24 15.71 -29.87
N ALA A 184 -4.91 16.25 -30.90
CA ALA A 184 -6.21 15.75 -31.35
C ALA A 184 -6.15 14.35 -31.98
N ASP A 185 -4.98 13.88 -32.34
CA ASP A 185 -4.78 12.52 -32.89
C ASP A 185 -4.61 11.45 -31.78
N LEU A 186 -4.49 11.87 -30.51
CA LEU A 186 -4.43 10.99 -29.37
C LEU A 186 -5.83 10.59 -28.88
N PRO A 187 -5.99 9.37 -28.37
CA PRO A 187 -7.21 8.96 -27.65
C PRO A 187 -7.44 9.83 -26.40
N GLY A 188 -8.71 10.17 -26.13
CA GLY A 188 -9.09 10.99 -24.99
C GLY A 188 -8.91 12.49 -25.23
N VAL A 189 -9.04 13.29 -24.16
CA VAL A 189 -8.92 14.74 -24.16
C VAL A 189 -8.19 15.18 -22.91
N GLY A 190 -7.32 16.18 -23.03
CA GLY A 190 -6.59 16.68 -21.86
C GLY A 190 -5.35 15.83 -21.54
N ASN A 191 -4.68 15.33 -22.58
CA ASN A 191 -3.37 14.69 -22.45
C ASN A 191 -2.27 15.72 -22.68
N TYR A 192 -1.58 16.14 -21.63
CA TYR A 192 -0.58 17.20 -21.70
C TYR A 192 0.52 17.04 -20.65
N VAL A 193 1.59 17.81 -20.83
CA VAL A 193 2.67 17.94 -19.86
C VAL A 193 2.88 19.40 -19.50
N LEU A 194 3.06 19.68 -18.23
CA LEU A 194 3.37 21.00 -17.68
C LEU A 194 4.81 21.00 -17.18
N PRO A 195 5.74 21.68 -17.88
CA PRO A 195 7.09 21.83 -17.39
C PRO A 195 7.15 22.85 -16.24
N VAL A 196 7.90 22.51 -15.20
CA VAL A 196 8.25 23.40 -14.08
C VAL A 196 9.70 23.81 -14.25
N TYR A 197 9.92 25.10 -14.41
CA TYR A 197 11.21 25.68 -14.69
C TYR A 197 11.98 26.02 -13.40
N ALA A 198 13.30 26.03 -13.49
CA ALA A 198 14.17 26.55 -12.44
C ALA A 198 13.77 27.96 -12.02
N SER A 199 14.04 28.33 -10.77
CA SER A 199 13.73 29.66 -10.24
C SER A 199 14.42 30.79 -11.01
N ASP A 200 15.63 30.54 -11.53
CA ASP A 200 16.52 31.55 -12.12
C ASP A 200 16.78 31.40 -13.63
N SER A 201 16.26 30.33 -14.26
CA SER A 201 16.54 30.02 -15.67
C SER A 201 15.36 29.34 -16.38
N ASP A 202 15.50 29.13 -17.68
CA ASP A 202 14.51 28.42 -18.50
C ASP A 202 14.80 26.92 -18.60
N ARG A 203 15.65 26.38 -17.72
CA ARG A 203 15.86 24.94 -17.60
C ARG A 203 14.63 24.30 -16.95
N VAL A 204 14.12 23.23 -17.56
CA VAL A 204 13.04 22.43 -16.98
C VAL A 204 13.64 21.48 -15.94
N LEU A 205 13.10 21.51 -14.72
CA LEU A 205 13.57 20.70 -13.61
C LEU A 205 12.60 19.63 -13.18
N PHE A 206 11.30 19.82 -13.47
CA PHE A 206 10.26 18.86 -13.11
C PHE A 206 9.12 18.91 -14.12
N ASN A 207 8.36 17.82 -14.25
CA ASN A 207 7.21 17.73 -15.15
C ASN A 207 5.97 17.25 -14.39
N VAL A 208 4.82 17.87 -14.69
CA VAL A 208 3.51 17.37 -14.26
C VAL A 208 2.77 16.87 -15.51
N TRP A 209 2.59 15.56 -15.60
CA TRP A 209 1.89 14.88 -16.68
C TRP A 209 0.42 14.71 -16.32
N ALA A 210 -0.46 15.08 -17.22
CA ALA A 210 -1.90 14.90 -17.12
C ALA A 210 -2.37 13.97 -18.23
N LEU A 211 -3.07 12.87 -17.87
CA LEU A 211 -3.52 11.87 -18.83
C LEU A 211 -5.03 11.60 -18.67
N ASP A 212 -5.74 11.43 -19.78
CA ASP A 212 -7.11 10.90 -19.79
C ASP A 212 -7.05 9.37 -19.72
N SER A 213 -7.43 8.81 -18.59
CA SER A 213 -7.47 7.36 -18.35
C SER A 213 -8.72 6.67 -18.93
N GLY A 214 -9.52 7.40 -19.69
CA GLY A 214 -10.77 6.89 -20.29
C GLY A 214 -11.95 6.86 -19.32
N GLU A 215 -12.96 6.07 -19.65
CA GLU A 215 -14.23 5.99 -18.92
C GLU A 215 -14.56 4.54 -18.61
N TYR A 216 -15.11 3.81 -19.61
CA TYR A 216 -15.52 2.40 -19.52
C TYR A 216 -15.08 1.63 -20.75
N LEU A 217 -14.78 0.37 -20.56
CA LEU A 217 -14.53 -0.56 -21.64
C LEU A 217 -15.73 -0.60 -22.61
N THR A 218 -15.46 -0.79 -23.88
CA THR A 218 -16.50 -1.06 -24.87
C THR A 218 -17.28 -2.33 -24.52
N SER A 219 -18.50 -2.48 -25.05
CA SER A 219 -19.31 -3.70 -24.82
C SER A 219 -18.61 -4.97 -25.28
N GLU A 220 -17.74 -4.90 -26.31
CA GLU A 220 -16.97 -6.04 -26.83
C GLU A 220 -15.85 -6.41 -25.85
N GLU A 221 -15.10 -5.44 -25.35
CA GLU A 221 -14.04 -5.62 -24.36
C GLU A 221 -14.60 -6.13 -23.05
N SER A 222 -15.67 -5.52 -22.53
CA SER A 222 -16.36 -5.97 -21.32
C SER A 222 -16.81 -7.43 -21.44
N GLY A 223 -17.34 -7.84 -22.60
CA GLY A 223 -17.74 -9.22 -22.85
C GLY A 223 -16.58 -10.22 -22.84
N SER A 224 -15.37 -9.73 -23.14
CA SER A 224 -14.16 -10.57 -23.20
C SER A 224 -13.42 -10.66 -21.87
N TYR A 225 -13.33 -9.57 -21.11
CA TYR A 225 -12.47 -9.46 -19.92
C TYR A 225 -13.20 -9.59 -18.58
N LEU A 226 -14.39 -9.03 -18.40
CA LEU A 226 -15.12 -9.09 -17.13
C LEU A 226 -15.37 -10.49 -16.57
N PRO A 227 -15.67 -11.54 -17.39
CA PRO A 227 -15.84 -12.89 -16.87
C PRO A 227 -14.57 -13.45 -16.19
N VAL A 228 -13.39 -12.94 -16.54
CA VAL A 228 -12.11 -13.37 -15.98
C VAL A 228 -11.77 -12.56 -14.72
N ALA A 229 -12.08 -11.27 -14.72
CA ALA A 229 -11.78 -10.36 -13.62
C ALA A 229 -12.40 -10.79 -12.29
N SER A 230 -13.60 -11.36 -12.30
CA SER A 230 -14.29 -11.88 -11.11
C SER A 230 -13.53 -13.00 -10.38
N THR A 231 -12.46 -13.54 -10.97
CA THR A 231 -11.60 -14.55 -10.33
C THR A 231 -10.47 -13.97 -9.49
N PHE A 232 -10.19 -12.66 -9.62
CA PHE A 232 -9.16 -11.98 -8.83
C PHE A 232 -9.74 -11.46 -7.52
N GLN A 233 -9.27 -12.00 -6.39
CA GLN A 233 -9.72 -11.54 -5.06
C GLN A 233 -9.23 -10.12 -4.78
N GLY A 234 -10.16 -9.26 -4.33
CA GLY A 234 -9.86 -7.88 -3.95
C GLY A 234 -9.71 -6.92 -5.12
N TYR A 235 -10.02 -7.38 -6.32
CA TYR A 235 -10.06 -6.61 -7.54
C TYR A 235 -11.52 -6.45 -7.97
N ALA A 236 -12.01 -5.23 -8.02
CA ALA A 236 -13.36 -4.96 -8.51
C ALA A 236 -13.30 -4.86 -10.03
N GLY A 237 -13.50 -5.97 -10.73
CA GLY A 237 -13.71 -5.96 -12.18
C GLY A 237 -14.95 -5.17 -12.52
N SER A 238 -14.79 -3.89 -12.81
CA SER A 238 -15.89 -2.94 -12.98
C SER A 238 -16.07 -2.46 -14.41
N GLY A 239 -15.20 -2.90 -15.33
CA GLY A 239 -15.27 -2.54 -16.73
C GLY A 239 -14.78 -1.13 -17.03
N TYR A 240 -13.91 -0.57 -16.21
CA TYR A 240 -13.28 0.72 -16.46
C TYR A 240 -12.27 0.65 -17.60
N ASP A 241 -12.11 1.77 -18.30
CA ASP A 241 -11.16 1.93 -19.39
C ASP A 241 -9.72 2.01 -18.88
N TYR A 242 -8.75 2.16 -19.77
CA TYR A 242 -7.33 2.10 -19.50
C TYR A 242 -6.55 3.12 -20.33
N ILE A 243 -5.37 3.49 -19.89
CA ILE A 243 -4.45 4.33 -20.68
C ILE A 243 -4.03 3.54 -21.92
N SER A 244 -4.35 4.07 -23.10
CA SER A 244 -4.16 3.37 -24.36
C SER A 244 -2.67 3.20 -24.74
N PRO A 245 -2.29 2.19 -25.54
CA PRO A 245 -0.94 2.04 -26.05
C PRO A 245 -0.46 3.23 -26.89
N GLU A 246 -1.37 3.96 -27.54
CA GLU A 246 -1.07 5.19 -28.28
C GLU A 246 -0.60 6.30 -27.33
N LEU A 247 -1.29 6.44 -26.22
CA LEU A 247 -0.97 7.43 -25.19
C LEU A 247 0.34 7.09 -24.45
N ILE A 248 0.59 5.80 -24.21
CA ILE A 248 1.86 5.34 -23.65
C ILE A 248 3.03 5.69 -24.58
N ARG A 249 2.90 5.47 -25.88
CA ARG A 249 3.94 5.85 -26.84
C ARG A 249 4.16 7.36 -26.86
N TRP A 250 3.08 8.16 -26.90
CA TRP A 250 3.17 9.61 -26.83
C TRP A 250 3.95 10.08 -25.60
N TYR A 251 3.65 9.51 -24.44
CA TYR A 251 4.39 9.82 -23.20
C TYR A 251 5.90 9.50 -23.36
N MET A 252 6.22 8.29 -23.81
CA MET A 252 7.63 7.90 -23.96
C MET A 252 8.37 8.79 -24.96
N ASP A 253 7.79 9.01 -26.14
CA ASP A 253 8.39 9.84 -27.19
C ASP A 253 8.55 11.30 -26.72
N THR A 254 7.57 11.86 -26.03
CA THR A 254 7.62 13.23 -25.49
C THR A 254 8.67 13.34 -24.37
N SER A 255 8.73 12.35 -23.46
CA SER A 255 9.75 12.32 -22.42
C SER A 255 11.17 12.23 -22.98
N GLU A 256 11.39 11.44 -24.04
CA GLU A 256 12.68 11.40 -24.75
C GLU A 256 13.04 12.74 -25.40
N GLN A 257 12.08 13.39 -26.07
CA GLN A 257 12.28 14.71 -26.66
C GLN A 257 12.58 15.78 -25.61
N MET A 258 11.93 15.70 -24.43
CA MET A 258 12.22 16.61 -23.31
C MET A 258 13.62 16.38 -22.75
N GLU A 259 14.06 15.14 -22.63
CA GLU A 259 15.43 14.79 -22.24
C GLU A 259 16.45 15.35 -23.23
N GLU A 260 16.22 15.19 -24.55
CA GLU A 260 17.07 15.75 -25.60
C GLU A 260 17.14 17.28 -25.50
N ALA A 261 16.00 17.94 -25.35
CA ALA A 261 15.92 19.39 -25.24
C ALA A 261 16.59 19.94 -23.97
N ASN A 262 16.46 19.24 -22.86
CA ASN A 262 16.95 19.66 -21.54
C ASN A 262 18.39 19.18 -21.27
N GLY A 263 18.89 18.22 -22.04
CA GLY A 263 20.22 17.61 -21.90
C GLY A 263 20.34 16.60 -20.73
N ALA A 264 19.21 16.27 -20.08
CA ALA A 264 19.11 15.28 -19.02
C ALA A 264 17.65 14.84 -18.87
N VAL A 265 17.44 13.63 -18.35
CA VAL A 265 16.10 13.16 -17.93
C VAL A 265 15.48 14.18 -16.98
N VAL A 266 14.24 14.56 -17.24
CA VAL A 266 13.48 15.46 -16.38
C VAL A 266 12.55 14.65 -15.51
N PRO A 267 12.76 14.62 -14.18
CA PRO A 267 11.85 13.93 -13.27
C PRO A 267 10.47 14.54 -13.30
N GLY A 268 9.45 13.75 -12.94
CA GLY A 268 8.08 14.24 -12.96
C GLY A 268 7.12 13.39 -12.15
N MET A 269 5.86 13.83 -12.15
CA MET A 269 4.73 13.07 -11.64
C MET A 269 3.63 12.95 -12.67
N MET A 270 2.76 11.96 -12.51
CA MET A 270 1.57 11.78 -13.35
C MET A 270 0.29 11.92 -12.55
N VAL A 271 -0.69 12.57 -13.15
CA VAL A 271 -2.06 12.70 -12.65
C VAL A 271 -2.99 12.07 -13.68
N PHE A 272 -3.76 11.09 -13.28
CA PHE A 272 -4.87 10.52 -14.05
C PHE A 272 -5.86 9.84 -13.10
N HIS A 273 -7.10 9.68 -13.53
CA HIS A 273 -8.20 9.35 -12.64
C HIS A 273 -8.26 7.87 -12.25
N ILE A 274 -8.44 6.97 -13.24
CA ILE A 274 -8.59 5.53 -13.01
C ILE A 274 -7.23 4.92 -12.69
N PRO A 275 -7.06 4.22 -11.55
CA PRO A 275 -5.77 3.72 -11.10
C PRO A 275 -5.23 2.59 -11.99
N LEU A 276 -3.91 2.37 -11.92
CA LEU A 276 -3.26 1.21 -12.51
C LEU A 276 -3.47 -0.03 -11.64
N GLN A 277 -3.41 -1.21 -12.25
CA GLN A 277 -3.45 -2.49 -11.51
C GLN A 277 -2.31 -2.60 -10.48
N GLU A 278 -1.20 -1.95 -10.74
CA GLU A 278 -0.04 -1.90 -9.86
C GLU A 278 -0.35 -1.22 -8.52
N SER A 279 -1.33 -0.33 -8.44
CA SER A 279 -1.81 0.25 -7.18
C SER A 279 -2.35 -0.84 -6.24
N TYR A 280 -3.07 -1.84 -6.78
CA TYR A 280 -3.49 -3.02 -6.01
C TYR A 280 -2.29 -3.89 -5.63
N ASN A 281 -1.38 -4.16 -6.58
CA ASN A 281 -0.20 -4.98 -6.33
C ASN A 281 0.71 -4.35 -5.26
N ALA A 282 0.86 -3.03 -5.29
CA ALA A 282 1.59 -2.27 -4.28
C ALA A 282 0.94 -2.42 -2.90
N TRP A 283 -0.39 -2.24 -2.82
CA TRP A 283 -1.10 -2.34 -1.55
C TRP A 283 -1.00 -3.72 -0.90
N ILE A 284 -1.17 -4.80 -1.66
CA ILE A 284 -1.07 -6.16 -1.06
C ILE A 284 0.34 -6.52 -0.60
N ASN A 285 1.36 -5.83 -1.13
CA ASN A 285 2.77 -6.01 -0.75
C ASN A 285 3.31 -4.87 0.14
N ARG A 286 2.47 -3.94 0.57
CA ARG A 286 2.86 -2.72 1.29
C ARG A 286 3.70 -2.98 2.55
N GLU A 287 3.48 -4.10 3.24
CA GLU A 287 4.20 -4.46 4.45
C GLU A 287 5.72 -4.69 4.23
N ALA A 288 6.09 -4.99 2.98
CA ALA A 288 7.48 -5.09 2.54
C ALA A 288 7.99 -3.82 1.85
N LEU A 289 7.19 -2.76 1.84
CA LEU A 289 7.42 -1.52 1.13
C LEU A 289 7.19 -0.32 2.06
N SER A 290 7.65 0.86 1.65
CA SER A 290 7.28 2.10 2.35
C SER A 290 5.86 2.49 1.96
N TYR A 291 4.98 2.75 2.95
CA TYR A 291 3.62 3.22 2.69
C TYR A 291 3.11 4.20 3.75
N THR A 292 2.13 5.02 3.37
CA THR A 292 1.31 5.85 4.27
C THR A 292 -0.15 5.69 3.89
N GLY A 293 -1.07 6.11 4.76
CA GLY A 293 -2.50 6.09 4.49
C GLY A 293 -3.14 4.73 4.55
N GLU A 294 -4.39 4.67 4.14
CA GLU A 294 -5.19 3.46 4.24
C GLU A 294 -6.05 3.22 3.00
N LYS A 295 -6.44 1.96 2.85
CA LYS A 295 -7.34 1.51 1.80
C LYS A 295 -8.66 1.10 2.45
N ARG A 296 -9.71 1.89 2.22
CA ARG A 296 -11.06 1.63 2.75
C ARG A 296 -11.99 1.00 1.73
N GLU A 297 -11.63 1.03 0.45
CA GLU A 297 -12.40 0.37 -0.61
C GLU A 297 -11.54 -0.37 -1.62
N ALA A 298 -12.16 -1.14 -2.51
CA ALA A 298 -11.45 -1.88 -3.55
C ALA A 298 -10.71 -0.93 -4.51
N VAL A 299 -9.60 -1.39 -5.08
CA VAL A 299 -8.95 -0.69 -6.19
C VAL A 299 -9.74 -0.95 -7.46
N CYS A 300 -10.37 0.09 -8.01
CA CYS A 300 -11.23 0.00 -9.18
C CYS A 300 -10.45 0.32 -10.48
N ALA A 301 -9.39 -0.44 -10.74
CA ALA A 301 -8.61 -0.34 -11.96
C ALA A 301 -9.24 -1.11 -13.13
N SER A 302 -8.79 -0.82 -14.34
CA SER A 302 -9.17 -1.60 -15.54
C SER A 302 -8.75 -3.06 -15.42
N GLU A 303 -9.52 -3.96 -16.05
CA GLU A 303 -9.12 -5.36 -16.26
C GLU A 303 -7.97 -5.50 -17.26
N ILE A 304 -7.77 -4.47 -18.10
CA ILE A 304 -6.71 -4.45 -19.10
C ILE A 304 -5.49 -3.73 -18.52
N ASN A 305 -4.38 -4.45 -18.38
CA ASN A 305 -3.09 -3.84 -18.10
C ASN A 305 -2.42 -3.49 -19.45
N SER A 306 -2.39 -2.22 -19.77
CA SER A 306 -1.81 -1.73 -21.04
C SER A 306 -0.28 -1.62 -21.02
N GLY A 307 0.36 -1.78 -19.86
CA GLY A 307 1.79 -1.67 -19.70
C GLY A 307 2.29 -0.26 -19.35
N MET A 308 1.43 0.64 -18.92
CA MET A 308 1.82 2.01 -18.53
C MET A 308 2.88 2.03 -17.42
N PHE A 309 2.73 1.19 -16.39
CA PHE A 309 3.73 1.12 -15.32
C PHE A 309 5.08 0.61 -15.81
N ALA A 310 5.10 -0.32 -16.76
CA ALA A 310 6.35 -0.79 -17.38
C ALA A 310 7.05 0.34 -18.15
N ALA A 311 6.30 1.15 -18.89
CA ALA A 311 6.82 2.32 -19.60
C ALA A 311 7.40 3.37 -18.65
N ILE A 312 6.70 3.67 -17.55
CA ILE A 312 7.18 4.55 -16.47
C ILE A 312 8.53 4.03 -15.91
N THR A 313 8.59 2.72 -15.62
CA THR A 313 9.79 2.10 -15.07
C THR A 313 10.96 2.11 -16.08
N GLU A 314 10.66 1.89 -17.36
CA GLU A 314 11.68 1.92 -18.43
C GLU A 314 12.27 3.33 -18.61
N ARG A 315 11.42 4.38 -18.63
CA ARG A 315 11.88 5.76 -18.72
C ARG A 315 12.58 6.26 -17.45
N GLY A 316 12.11 5.84 -16.27
CA GLY A 316 12.69 6.18 -14.97
C GLY A 316 12.54 7.65 -14.56
N ASP A 317 11.75 8.43 -15.31
CA ASP A 317 11.51 9.86 -15.07
C ASP A 317 10.39 10.10 -14.06
N ILE A 318 9.36 9.26 -14.02
CA ILE A 318 8.20 9.45 -13.12
C ILE A 318 8.51 8.95 -11.71
N LYS A 319 8.40 9.85 -10.73
CA LYS A 319 8.64 9.58 -9.30
C LYS A 319 7.36 9.34 -8.52
N ALA A 320 6.22 9.87 -9.00
CA ALA A 320 4.93 9.67 -8.37
C ALA A 320 3.81 9.58 -9.40
N VAL A 321 2.81 8.76 -9.10
CA VAL A 321 1.52 8.68 -9.80
C VAL A 321 0.44 8.95 -8.77
N VAL A 322 -0.55 9.79 -9.11
CA VAL A 322 -1.69 10.06 -8.25
C VAL A 322 -3.01 9.84 -8.97
N ASN A 323 -3.92 9.18 -8.28
CA ASN A 323 -5.26 8.83 -8.75
C ASN A 323 -6.33 9.35 -7.79
N GLY A 324 -7.52 9.65 -8.34
CA GLY A 324 -8.76 9.76 -7.58
C GLY A 324 -9.55 8.46 -7.68
N HIS A 325 -10.82 8.56 -8.10
CA HIS A 325 -11.72 7.46 -8.46
C HIS A 325 -12.24 6.62 -7.28
N ASP A 326 -11.35 6.14 -6.44
CA ASP A 326 -11.69 5.39 -5.23
C ASP A 326 -11.73 6.39 -4.06
N HIS A 327 -12.93 6.92 -3.75
CA HIS A 327 -13.15 8.13 -2.92
C HIS A 327 -12.60 8.05 -1.50
N VAL A 328 -12.47 6.82 -0.96
CA VAL A 328 -12.08 6.60 0.43
C VAL A 328 -10.74 5.88 0.58
N ASN A 329 -9.93 5.87 -0.48
CA ASN A 329 -8.55 5.44 -0.43
C ASN A 329 -7.60 6.65 -0.28
N THR A 330 -6.66 6.57 0.64
CA THR A 330 -5.70 7.64 0.94
C THR A 330 -4.26 7.18 0.87
N TYR A 331 -4.01 5.93 0.53
CA TYR A 331 -2.67 5.37 0.64
C TYR A 331 -1.70 5.89 -0.43
N MET A 332 -0.45 5.90 -0.05
CA MET A 332 0.71 5.93 -0.94
C MET A 332 1.56 4.70 -0.65
N VAL A 333 2.02 4.01 -1.68
CA VAL A 333 2.99 2.92 -1.57
C VAL A 333 4.12 3.15 -2.56
N GLU A 334 5.35 3.11 -2.10
CA GLU A 334 6.51 3.15 -2.99
C GLU A 334 6.74 1.77 -3.62
N TYR A 335 6.46 1.65 -4.90
CA TYR A 335 6.51 0.39 -5.65
C TYR A 335 7.39 0.56 -6.89
N GLY A 336 8.46 -0.25 -7.00
CA GLY A 336 9.39 -0.17 -8.13
C GLY A 336 10.08 1.19 -8.30
N GLY A 337 10.27 1.95 -7.22
CA GLY A 337 10.86 3.29 -7.23
C GLY A 337 9.88 4.42 -7.58
N VAL A 338 8.57 4.10 -7.70
CA VAL A 338 7.51 5.07 -7.99
C VAL A 338 6.51 5.11 -6.83
N LYS A 339 6.15 6.28 -6.36
CA LYS A 339 5.11 6.48 -5.35
C LYS A 339 3.74 6.38 -6.03
N LEU A 340 3.01 5.27 -5.78
CA LEU A 340 1.63 5.09 -6.23
C LEU A 340 0.69 5.63 -5.16
N CYS A 341 -0.01 6.71 -5.48
CA CYS A 341 -0.76 7.52 -4.53
C CYS A 341 -2.25 7.57 -4.88
N TYR A 342 -3.09 7.55 -3.85
CA TYR A 342 -4.49 7.96 -3.94
C TYR A 342 -4.70 9.33 -3.32
N CYS A 343 -5.62 10.07 -3.92
CA CYS A 343 -6.21 11.27 -3.32
C CYS A 343 -7.67 10.95 -3.01
N SER A 344 -8.06 10.97 -1.73
CA SER A 344 -9.47 10.83 -1.37
C SER A 344 -10.30 11.99 -1.88
N THR A 345 -11.63 11.81 -1.92
CA THR A 345 -12.51 12.90 -2.32
C THR A 345 -12.39 14.10 -1.36
N VAL A 346 -12.53 15.30 -1.91
CA VAL A 346 -12.65 16.55 -1.13
C VAL A 346 -14.12 16.90 -0.85
N SER A 347 -15.06 16.16 -1.45
CA SER A 347 -16.49 16.46 -1.53
C SER A 347 -17.34 15.45 -0.76
N ASP A 348 -18.52 15.89 -0.34
CA ASP A 348 -19.59 15.05 0.18
C ASP A 348 -20.61 14.63 -0.90
N THR A 349 -20.32 14.91 -2.15
CA THR A 349 -21.14 14.48 -3.29
C THR A 349 -20.76 13.05 -3.69
N GLY A 350 -21.78 12.19 -3.85
CA GLY A 350 -21.54 10.76 -4.06
C GLY A 350 -21.44 10.02 -2.73
N TYR A 351 -20.30 9.36 -2.47
CA TYR A 351 -20.00 8.74 -1.19
C TYR A 351 -18.64 9.20 -0.68
N CYS A 352 -18.51 9.29 0.63
CA CYS A 352 -17.27 9.72 1.28
C CYS A 352 -17.20 9.22 2.72
N ASP A 353 -16.01 9.23 3.28
CA ASP A 353 -15.77 9.12 4.71
C ASP A 353 -15.32 10.50 5.23
N MET A 354 -16.14 11.09 6.10
CA MET A 354 -15.98 12.49 6.57
C MET A 354 -14.66 12.75 7.32
N ASP A 355 -14.06 11.74 7.89
CA ASP A 355 -12.80 11.85 8.65
C ASP A 355 -11.56 11.93 7.75
N ILE A 356 -11.66 11.45 6.50
CA ILE A 356 -10.55 11.43 5.54
C ILE A 356 -10.76 12.30 4.30
N LEU A 357 -11.75 13.19 4.31
CA LEU A 357 -11.86 14.22 3.26
C LEU A 357 -10.59 15.04 3.20
N GLY A 358 -10.05 15.25 2.00
CA GLY A 358 -8.79 15.97 1.88
C GLY A 358 -8.32 16.21 0.45
N GLY A 359 -7.06 16.59 0.35
CA GLY A 359 -6.30 16.70 -0.88
C GLY A 359 -4.91 16.11 -0.68
N ARG A 360 -4.25 15.71 -1.75
CA ARG A 360 -2.89 15.17 -1.66
C ARG A 360 -1.88 16.23 -2.08
N MET A 361 -0.92 16.47 -1.20
CA MET A 361 0.20 17.37 -1.46
C MET A 361 1.39 16.63 -2.06
N PHE A 362 2.05 17.31 -2.99
CA PHE A 362 3.37 16.97 -3.50
C PHE A 362 4.28 18.17 -3.37
N VAL A 363 5.44 17.97 -2.78
CA VAL A 363 6.45 19.02 -2.62
C VAL A 363 7.74 18.55 -3.28
N VAL A 364 8.23 19.33 -4.21
CA VAL A 364 9.45 19.08 -4.97
C VAL A 364 10.45 20.18 -4.65
N SER A 365 11.68 19.80 -4.33
CA SER A 365 12.77 20.77 -4.12
C SER A 365 13.57 21.00 -5.39
N GLU A 366 13.90 22.25 -5.67
CA GLU A 366 14.79 22.62 -6.80
C GLU A 366 16.18 22.00 -6.69
N GLU A 367 16.66 21.80 -5.44
CA GLU A 367 17.97 21.18 -5.18
C GLU A 367 17.98 19.68 -5.51
N ASN A 368 16.84 18.99 -5.33
CA ASN A 368 16.73 17.55 -5.59
C ASN A 368 15.35 17.19 -6.19
N PRO A 369 15.09 17.51 -7.45
CA PRO A 369 13.78 17.30 -8.06
C PRO A 369 13.44 15.82 -8.31
N ASP A 370 14.40 14.91 -8.14
CA ASP A 370 14.16 13.46 -8.17
C ASP A 370 13.44 12.93 -6.92
N GLU A 371 13.48 13.65 -5.81
CA GLU A 371 12.84 13.28 -4.55
C GLU A 371 11.53 14.06 -4.37
N VAL A 372 10.41 13.38 -4.61
CA VAL A 372 9.08 13.96 -4.44
C VAL A 372 8.55 13.58 -3.06
N GLN A 373 8.32 14.57 -2.21
CA GLN A 373 7.62 14.37 -0.93
C GLN A 373 6.11 14.41 -1.17
N THR A 374 5.36 13.56 -0.49
CA THR A 374 3.90 13.55 -0.60
C THR A 374 3.23 13.16 0.72
N TYR A 375 2.10 13.78 1.00
CA TYR A 375 1.24 13.48 2.14
C TYR A 375 -0.21 13.84 1.83
N MET A 376 -1.15 13.23 2.55
CA MET A 376 -2.55 13.68 2.53
C MET A 376 -2.71 14.88 3.46
N SER A 377 -3.33 15.93 2.95
CA SER A 377 -3.77 17.08 3.72
C SER A 377 -5.26 16.90 4.04
N TYR A 378 -5.53 16.34 5.23
CA TYR A 378 -6.90 16.07 5.65
C TYR A 378 -7.61 17.34 6.13
N VAL A 379 -8.90 17.47 5.81
CA VAL A 379 -9.74 18.53 6.38
C VAL A 379 -9.85 18.38 7.89
N ASN A 380 -9.98 17.14 8.36
CA ASN A 380 -9.94 16.81 9.78
C ASN A 380 -8.48 16.76 10.27
N GLU A 381 -7.95 17.86 10.80
CA GLU A 381 -6.58 17.95 11.30
C GLU A 381 -6.29 17.01 12.49
N ALA A 382 -7.31 16.48 13.15
CA ALA A 382 -7.16 15.53 14.25
C ALA A 382 -7.03 14.08 13.74
N TYR A 383 -7.17 13.84 12.44
CA TYR A 383 -7.00 12.51 11.87
C TYR A 383 -5.51 12.16 11.78
N GLU A 384 -5.14 11.06 12.43
CA GLU A 384 -3.79 10.51 12.38
C GLU A 384 -3.71 9.43 11.30
N GLU A 385 -2.99 9.72 10.23
CA GLU A 385 -2.82 8.82 9.10
C GLU A 385 -2.00 7.59 9.51
N PRO A 386 -2.51 6.36 9.28
CA PRO A 386 -1.70 5.17 9.44
C PRO A 386 -0.46 5.26 8.53
N SER A 387 0.71 5.13 9.09
CA SER A 387 1.95 5.09 8.33
C SER A 387 2.75 3.86 8.72
N SER A 388 3.23 3.13 7.72
CA SER A 388 4.44 2.37 7.88
C SER A 388 5.55 3.13 7.16
N SER A 389 6.01 4.21 7.71
CA SER A 389 7.40 4.44 7.48
C SER A 389 8.10 3.19 8.03
N LEU A 390 8.78 2.45 7.17
CA LEU A 390 10.00 1.80 7.58
C LEU A 390 10.90 2.96 8.05
N ALA A 391 10.57 3.56 9.19
CA ALA A 391 11.56 4.26 9.95
C ALA A 391 12.66 3.22 10.00
N VAL A 392 13.79 3.50 9.40
CA VAL A 392 15.02 2.81 9.77
C VAL A 392 15.10 3.08 11.26
N ILE A 393 14.46 2.18 12.02
CA ILE A 393 14.60 2.19 13.47
C ILE A 393 16.08 1.87 13.58
N ASP A 394 16.86 2.88 13.96
CA ASP A 394 18.27 2.71 14.29
C ASP A 394 18.28 1.86 15.57
N ALA A 395 18.00 0.57 15.38
CA ALA A 395 17.77 -0.38 16.45
C ALA A 395 19.06 -1.15 16.69
N GLU A 396 19.51 -1.14 17.91
CA GLU A 396 20.65 -1.95 18.33
C GLU A 396 20.21 -3.42 18.51
N PRO A 397 21.13 -4.37 18.31
CA PRO A 397 20.84 -5.77 18.58
C PRO A 397 20.42 -6.01 20.03
N ILE A 398 19.32 -6.69 20.24
CA ILE A 398 18.83 -7.06 21.56
C ILE A 398 19.85 -8.04 22.20
N PRO A 399 20.49 -7.70 23.33
CA PRO A 399 21.39 -8.60 24.02
C PRO A 399 20.68 -9.89 24.44
N SER A 400 21.37 -11.02 24.35
CA SER A 400 20.84 -12.30 24.86
C SER A 400 20.57 -12.22 26.36
N GLY A 401 19.42 -12.71 26.80
CA GLY A 401 18.97 -12.63 28.19
C GLY A 401 18.12 -11.39 28.50
N THR A 402 17.95 -10.46 27.53
CA THR A 402 17.08 -9.30 27.73
C THR A 402 15.63 -9.73 27.91
N VAL A 403 15.05 -9.36 29.05
CA VAL A 403 13.60 -9.45 29.27
C VAL A 403 12.94 -8.35 28.46
N LEU A 404 12.13 -8.72 27.48
CA LEU A 404 11.40 -7.80 26.63
C LEU A 404 10.15 -7.26 27.32
N LEU A 405 9.48 -8.13 28.07
CA LEU A 405 8.24 -7.83 28.78
C LEU A 405 8.21 -8.64 30.09
N ASP A 406 8.10 -7.95 31.24
CA ASP A 406 8.02 -8.57 32.58
C ASP A 406 6.66 -8.31 33.26
N PHE A 407 5.85 -7.40 32.76
CA PHE A 407 4.55 -7.00 33.28
C PHE A 407 4.53 -6.49 34.74
N ASP A 408 5.67 -6.34 35.37
CA ASP A 408 5.83 -5.82 36.73
C ASP A 408 6.06 -4.30 36.72
N SER A 409 6.90 -3.85 35.80
CA SER A 409 7.39 -2.47 35.72
C SER A 409 6.82 -1.69 34.54
N TYR A 410 6.22 -2.36 33.56
CA TYR A 410 5.76 -1.78 32.32
C TYR A 410 4.30 -2.13 32.00
N THR A 411 3.52 -1.11 31.68
CA THR A 411 2.17 -1.29 31.13
C THR A 411 2.24 -1.16 29.61
N PRO A 412 2.27 -2.28 28.89
CA PRO A 412 2.44 -2.26 27.44
C PRO A 412 1.22 -1.68 26.74
N GLU A 413 1.45 -1.08 25.60
CA GLU A 413 0.37 -0.79 24.67
C GLU A 413 -0.08 -2.07 24.01
N LEU A 414 -1.37 -2.37 24.10
CA LEU A 414 -1.97 -3.61 23.63
C LEU A 414 -2.86 -3.32 22.46
N SER A 415 -2.72 -4.10 21.39
CA SER A 415 -3.75 -4.21 20.37
C SER A 415 -4.23 -5.64 20.26
N PHE A 416 -5.50 -5.83 20.04
CA PHE A 416 -6.09 -7.18 19.94
C PHE A 416 -7.21 -7.20 18.90
N SER A 417 -7.26 -8.31 18.18
CA SER A 417 -8.35 -8.63 17.28
C SER A 417 -8.91 -10.00 17.60
N GLY A 418 -10.21 -10.15 17.47
CA GLY A 418 -10.88 -11.43 17.62
C GLY A 418 -11.59 -11.79 16.33
N TRP A 419 -11.23 -12.91 15.72
CA TRP A 419 -11.96 -13.38 14.56
C TRP A 419 -13.04 -14.38 14.97
N ASN A 420 -14.27 -14.14 14.52
CA ASN A 420 -15.38 -15.04 14.68
C ASN A 420 -15.99 -15.31 13.30
N ASN A 421 -16.15 -16.59 12.92
CA ASN A 421 -16.77 -16.95 11.66
C ASN A 421 -18.26 -16.63 11.56
N ASP A 422 -18.86 -16.17 12.65
CA ASP A 422 -20.24 -15.62 12.62
C ASP A 422 -20.17 -14.11 12.50
N ASN A 423 -20.64 -13.59 11.38
CA ASN A 423 -20.89 -12.18 11.06
C ASN A 423 -21.90 -11.50 12.02
N SER A 424 -21.79 -11.65 13.31
CA SER A 424 -22.69 -11.00 14.26
C SER A 424 -22.07 -9.71 14.81
N ASP A 425 -22.82 -8.64 14.68
CA ASP A 425 -22.65 -7.21 14.98
C ASP A 425 -22.14 -6.80 16.38
N ALA A 426 -21.39 -7.63 17.09
CA ALA A 426 -20.80 -7.24 18.37
C ALA A 426 -19.38 -6.74 18.14
N ALA A 427 -19.07 -5.54 18.60
CA ALA A 427 -17.74 -4.95 18.56
C ALA A 427 -16.68 -5.96 19.03
N GLU A 428 -15.61 -6.15 18.24
CA GLU A 428 -14.56 -7.14 18.51
C GLU A 428 -13.91 -6.97 19.89
N THR A 429 -13.83 -5.74 20.37
CA THR A 429 -13.29 -5.35 21.67
C THR A 429 -14.04 -5.95 22.87
N ASP A 430 -15.31 -6.30 22.73
CA ASP A 430 -16.12 -6.81 23.84
C ASP A 430 -15.88 -8.29 24.14
N ARG A 431 -15.05 -8.97 23.34
CA ARG A 431 -14.89 -10.44 23.40
C ARG A 431 -13.56 -10.89 23.98
N ILE A 432 -12.53 -10.06 23.88
CA ILE A 432 -11.21 -10.32 24.45
C ILE A 432 -11.03 -9.42 25.66
N VAL A 433 -10.70 -10.02 26.80
CA VAL A 433 -10.38 -9.29 28.02
C VAL A 433 -8.93 -9.55 28.33
N VAL A 434 -8.13 -8.50 28.37
CA VAL A 434 -6.73 -8.53 28.75
C VAL A 434 -6.57 -7.72 30.02
N GLU A 435 -6.03 -8.33 31.07
CA GLU A 435 -5.86 -7.71 32.38
C GLU A 435 -4.46 -7.98 32.90
N LEU A 436 -3.85 -7.00 33.53
CA LEU A 436 -2.65 -7.21 34.32
C LEU A 436 -3.03 -7.84 35.66
N SER A 437 -2.37 -8.95 36.00
CA SER A 437 -2.51 -9.62 37.29
C SER A 437 -1.32 -9.29 38.15
N GLU A 438 -1.54 -8.80 39.37
CA GLU A 438 -0.44 -8.43 40.30
C GLU A 438 0.23 -9.63 40.98
N SER A 439 -0.22 -10.89 40.73
CA SER A 439 0.21 -12.04 41.54
C SER A 439 0.24 -13.37 40.80
N ARG A 440 0.13 -13.39 39.48
CA ARG A 440 0.07 -14.62 38.68
C ARG A 440 1.31 -14.83 37.82
N GLY A 441 2.28 -13.94 37.89
CA GLY A 441 3.59 -14.10 37.31
C GLY A 441 4.50 -15.04 38.11
N MET A 442 5.75 -15.14 37.68
CA MET A 442 6.75 -15.95 38.38
C MET A 442 6.98 -15.40 39.79
N ASP A 443 7.07 -16.30 40.78
CA ASP A 443 7.27 -15.93 42.20
C ASP A 443 6.21 -14.96 42.81
N GLY A 444 5.02 -14.88 42.19
CA GLY A 444 3.91 -14.05 42.64
C GLY A 444 4.00 -12.59 42.17
N THR A 445 4.74 -12.34 41.12
CA THR A 445 4.87 -11.06 40.42
C THR A 445 3.71 -10.80 39.44
N GLY A 446 3.80 -9.76 38.63
CA GLY A 446 2.81 -9.41 37.60
C GLY A 446 2.74 -10.45 36.47
N ALA A 447 1.66 -10.47 35.76
CA ALA A 447 1.48 -11.22 34.52
C ALA A 447 0.36 -10.66 33.67
N LEU A 448 0.43 -10.85 32.36
CA LEU A 448 -0.66 -10.53 31.44
C LEU A 448 -1.68 -11.66 31.41
N GLY A 449 -2.89 -11.42 31.93
CA GLY A 449 -4.01 -12.37 31.88
C GLY A 449 -4.87 -12.14 30.64
N ILE A 450 -5.08 -13.17 29.82
CA ILE A 450 -5.88 -13.10 28.60
C ILE A 450 -7.07 -14.04 28.71
N THR A 451 -8.27 -13.55 28.48
CA THR A 451 -9.50 -14.34 28.44
C THR A 451 -10.47 -13.83 27.38
N ARG A 452 -11.57 -14.56 27.18
CA ARG A 452 -12.69 -14.08 26.37
C ARG A 452 -13.94 -13.95 27.23
N SER A 453 -14.68 -12.87 27.05
CA SER A 453 -15.92 -12.58 27.79
C SER A 453 -17.14 -13.31 27.24
N SER A 454 -17.13 -13.71 25.96
CA SER A 454 -18.23 -14.42 25.31
C SER A 454 -17.76 -15.38 24.22
N PHE A 455 -18.55 -16.41 23.96
CA PHE A 455 -18.32 -17.42 22.92
C PHE A 455 -19.59 -17.58 22.10
N ALA A 456 -19.45 -17.71 20.78
CA ALA A 456 -20.56 -18.12 19.93
C ALA A 456 -20.81 -19.63 20.09
N ASP A 457 -22.07 -20.02 20.10
CA ASP A 457 -22.52 -21.40 20.37
C ASP A 457 -22.05 -22.45 19.34
N ASN A 458 -21.37 -22.05 18.26
CA ASN A 458 -20.93 -22.90 17.16
C ASN A 458 -19.41 -22.84 16.93
N ASN A 459 -18.72 -23.43 17.67
CA ASN A 459 -17.55 -24.35 17.67
C ASN A 459 -16.35 -24.16 16.73
N SER A 460 -16.29 -23.38 15.69
CA SER A 460 -15.16 -23.54 14.74
C SER A 460 -14.27 -22.33 14.55
N GLY A 461 -14.42 -21.27 15.33
CA GLY A 461 -13.69 -20.04 15.04
C GLY A 461 -13.41 -19.11 16.21
N ASN A 462 -13.34 -19.60 17.44
CA ASN A 462 -13.07 -18.74 18.60
C ASN A 462 -11.58 -18.43 18.74
N ASN A 463 -11.08 -17.54 17.88
CA ASN A 463 -9.71 -17.11 17.86
C ASN A 463 -9.52 -15.82 18.64
N ALA A 464 -8.38 -15.63 19.26
CA ALA A 464 -7.95 -14.37 19.83
C ALA A 464 -6.49 -14.11 19.42
N GLU A 465 -6.23 -12.90 19.01
CA GLU A 465 -4.92 -12.38 18.66
C GLU A 465 -4.60 -11.23 19.59
N VAL A 466 -3.44 -11.26 20.23
CA VAL A 466 -2.94 -10.20 21.09
C VAL A 466 -1.58 -9.80 20.60
N ARG A 467 -1.38 -8.50 20.42
CA ARG A 467 -0.12 -7.87 20.06
C ARG A 467 0.29 -6.95 21.20
N ILE A 468 1.51 -7.10 21.64
CA ILE A 468 2.06 -6.41 22.81
C ILE A 468 3.26 -5.62 22.35
N SER A 469 3.17 -4.31 22.36
CA SER A 469 4.26 -3.45 21.91
C SER A 469 5.42 -3.45 22.90
N LEU A 470 6.63 -3.47 22.37
CA LEU A 470 7.83 -3.29 23.16
C LEU A 470 8.02 -1.80 23.47
N GLU A 471 8.47 -1.49 24.67
CA GLU A 471 8.88 -0.15 25.06
C GLU A 471 10.01 0.38 24.16
N THR A 472 10.95 -0.51 23.83
CA THR A 472 12.06 -0.20 22.94
C THR A 472 12.18 -1.30 21.89
N PRO A 473 11.90 -1.01 20.62
CA PRO A 473 12.20 -1.91 19.52
C PRO A 473 13.69 -2.23 19.42
N GLY A 474 14.03 -3.44 18.95
CA GLY A 474 15.41 -3.84 18.80
C GLY A 474 15.62 -4.88 17.69
N LEU A 475 16.86 -5.02 17.20
CA LEU A 475 17.21 -6.06 16.24
C LEU A 475 17.21 -7.44 16.89
N LEU A 476 16.71 -8.44 16.18
CA LEU A 476 16.78 -9.84 16.63
C LEU A 476 18.21 -10.28 16.98
N GLY A 477 19.20 -9.78 16.22
CA GLY A 477 20.61 -10.12 16.42
C GLY A 477 20.86 -11.63 16.29
N ASP A 478 21.74 -12.15 17.14
CA ASP A 478 22.10 -13.57 17.17
C ASP A 478 21.17 -14.43 18.03
N ASN A 479 20.06 -13.86 18.54
CA ASN A 479 19.14 -14.59 19.42
C ASN A 479 18.49 -15.75 18.70
N GLN A 480 18.50 -16.92 19.35
CA GLN A 480 18.06 -18.16 18.73
C GLN A 480 16.70 -18.64 19.25
N TYR A 481 16.26 -18.17 20.40
CA TYR A 481 15.03 -18.59 21.05
C TYR A 481 14.26 -17.40 21.61
N LEU A 482 12.93 -17.44 21.44
CA LEU A 482 11.98 -16.66 22.20
C LEU A 482 11.55 -17.51 23.40
N ARG A 483 11.90 -17.12 24.61
CA ARG A 483 11.57 -17.82 25.86
C ARG A 483 10.48 -17.04 26.60
N VAL A 484 9.45 -17.76 27.04
CA VAL A 484 8.24 -17.18 27.61
C VAL A 484 7.80 -17.98 28.81
N ARG A 485 7.43 -17.31 29.89
CA ARG A 485 6.74 -17.92 31.01
C ARG A 485 5.24 -17.93 30.75
N MET A 486 4.59 -19.10 30.82
CA MET A 486 3.14 -19.22 30.65
C MET A 486 2.51 -20.10 31.71
N ASP A 487 1.34 -19.66 32.21
CA ASP A 487 0.43 -20.50 33.00
C ASP A 487 -0.83 -20.79 32.18
N LEU A 488 -0.93 -22.01 31.69
CA LEU A 488 -2.05 -22.52 30.90
C LEU A 488 -3.00 -23.39 31.74
N THR A 489 -2.88 -23.35 33.07
CA THR A 489 -3.73 -24.12 33.98
C THR A 489 -5.13 -23.52 34.11
N GLY A 490 -5.28 -22.23 33.81
CA GLY A 490 -6.51 -21.47 34.01
C GLY A 490 -6.85 -21.27 35.48
N ASP A 491 -7.97 -20.58 35.75
CA ASP A 491 -8.47 -20.35 37.11
C ASP A 491 -9.21 -21.58 37.68
N GLY A 492 -8.56 -22.76 37.61
CA GLY A 492 -9.08 -23.99 38.19
C GLY A 492 -9.74 -24.97 37.22
N THR A 493 -9.88 -24.59 35.94
CA THR A 493 -10.30 -25.50 34.86
C THR A 493 -9.30 -25.41 33.74
N ALA A 494 -8.63 -26.53 33.43
CA ALA A 494 -7.64 -26.55 32.35
C ALA A 494 -8.25 -26.07 31.03
N VAL A 495 -7.57 -25.09 30.42
CA VAL A 495 -8.00 -24.51 29.14
C VAL A 495 -7.59 -25.45 28.01
N ASP A 496 -8.54 -25.79 27.16
CA ASP A 496 -8.30 -26.64 26.00
C ASP A 496 -7.95 -25.78 24.78
N PHE A 497 -6.67 -25.60 24.54
CA PHE A 497 -6.19 -24.90 23.37
C PHE A 497 -6.21 -25.83 22.15
N ARG A 498 -6.97 -25.47 21.16
CA ARG A 498 -6.90 -26.11 19.85
C ARG A 498 -5.68 -25.65 19.07
N LYS A 499 -5.41 -24.35 19.12
CA LYS A 499 -4.23 -23.73 18.52
C LYS A 499 -3.73 -22.65 19.43
N ALA A 500 -2.43 -22.55 19.56
CA ALA A 500 -1.78 -21.36 20.08
C ALA A 500 -0.43 -21.20 19.37
N CYS A 501 -0.05 -19.98 19.06
CA CYS A 501 1.26 -19.70 18.54
C CYS A 501 1.82 -18.44 19.17
N PHE A 502 3.12 -18.40 19.23
CA PHE A 502 3.88 -17.28 19.71
C PHE A 502 4.81 -16.77 18.62
N GLY A 503 5.09 -15.47 18.64
CA GLY A 503 5.97 -14.87 17.66
C GLY A 503 6.21 -13.40 17.93
N PHE A 504 6.66 -12.69 16.92
CA PHE A 504 6.92 -11.28 16.99
C PHE A 504 6.58 -10.60 15.67
N LEU A 505 6.36 -9.29 15.73
CA LEU A 505 6.10 -8.42 14.59
C LEU A 505 7.35 -7.62 14.27
N GLU A 506 7.56 -7.41 12.98
CA GLU A 506 8.60 -6.57 12.44
C GLU A 506 7.99 -5.23 12.02
N ASN A 507 8.54 -4.15 12.56
CA ASN A 507 8.35 -2.77 12.08
C ASN A 507 6.92 -2.22 12.05
N ASN A 508 5.88 -2.98 12.32
CA ASN A 508 4.52 -2.44 12.30
C ASN A 508 3.48 -3.40 12.89
N ARG A 509 2.52 -2.85 13.62
CA ARG A 509 1.39 -3.58 14.22
C ARG A 509 0.45 -4.24 13.22
N THR A 510 0.46 -3.79 11.96
CA THR A 510 -0.40 -4.34 10.88
C THR A 510 0.27 -5.44 10.06
N ALA A 511 1.59 -5.62 10.19
CA ALA A 511 2.33 -6.65 9.49
C ALA A 511 1.93 -8.07 9.92
N ALA A 512 2.05 -9.03 9.01
CA ALA A 512 1.92 -10.44 9.37
C ALA A 512 3.07 -10.83 10.32
N PRO A 513 2.80 -11.54 11.42
CA PRO A 513 3.83 -11.89 12.38
C PRO A 513 4.78 -12.99 11.87
N TYR A 514 6.02 -12.99 12.34
CA TYR A 514 6.83 -14.20 12.38
C TYR A 514 6.30 -15.09 13.51
N ARG A 515 5.77 -16.26 13.17
CA ARG A 515 5.08 -17.11 14.14
C ARG A 515 5.38 -18.60 13.96
N THR A 516 5.02 -19.38 14.94
CA THR A 516 5.36 -20.80 15.04
C THR A 516 4.40 -21.72 14.31
N ASP A 517 3.23 -21.26 13.87
CA ASP A 517 2.18 -22.07 13.25
C ASP A 517 2.21 -22.10 11.70
N ASP A 518 3.08 -21.31 11.08
CA ASP A 518 3.16 -21.18 9.61
C ASP A 518 4.00 -22.30 8.95
N LEU A 519 4.02 -23.48 9.57
CA LEU A 519 4.90 -24.56 9.18
C LEU A 519 4.13 -25.73 8.58
N ASP A 520 4.49 -26.11 7.35
CA ASP A 520 4.14 -27.37 6.71
C ASP A 520 4.76 -28.61 7.39
N SER A 521 5.53 -28.38 8.47
CA SER A 521 6.21 -29.42 9.23
C SER A 521 6.17 -29.09 10.72
N PRO A 522 5.90 -30.08 11.59
CA PRO A 522 5.93 -29.88 13.03
C PRO A 522 7.32 -29.46 13.49
N SER A 523 7.42 -28.25 14.04
CA SER A 523 8.66 -27.74 14.62
C SER A 523 8.72 -28.06 16.12
N PRO A 524 9.84 -28.56 16.62
CA PRO A 524 10.01 -28.75 18.05
C PRO A 524 10.11 -27.39 18.75
N PHE A 525 9.51 -27.33 19.94
CA PHE A 525 9.76 -26.31 20.94
C PHE A 525 10.12 -26.97 22.26
N TYR A 526 10.52 -26.19 23.26
CA TYR A 526 11.01 -26.76 24.51
C TYR A 526 10.15 -26.27 25.68
N PHE A 527 9.95 -27.15 26.66
CA PHE A 527 9.14 -26.86 27.83
C PHE A 527 9.83 -27.31 29.10
N LEU A 528 9.87 -26.46 30.11
CA LEU A 528 10.33 -26.76 31.47
C LEU A 528 9.17 -26.46 32.43
N ALA A 529 8.63 -27.51 33.05
CA ALA A 529 7.56 -27.37 34.01
C ALA A 529 8.06 -26.77 35.34
N ASP A 530 7.16 -26.09 36.04
CA ASP A 530 7.47 -25.54 37.34
C ASP A 530 7.96 -26.61 38.33
N GLY A 531 9.07 -26.34 38.98
CA GLY A 531 9.71 -27.25 39.92
C GLY A 531 10.50 -28.40 39.29
N GLU A 532 10.54 -28.49 37.97
CA GLU A 532 11.41 -29.43 37.25
C GLU A 532 12.73 -28.73 36.84
N THR A 533 13.74 -29.57 36.52
CA THR A 533 15.06 -29.09 36.08
C THR A 533 15.43 -29.57 34.68
N GLU A 534 14.61 -30.42 34.07
CA GLU A 534 14.84 -30.96 32.75
C GLU A 534 13.87 -30.40 31.73
N TRP A 535 14.42 -29.84 30.66
CA TRP A 535 13.65 -29.39 29.50
C TRP A 535 13.16 -30.56 28.67
N LYS A 536 11.89 -30.54 28.30
CA LYS A 536 11.25 -31.54 27.44
C LYS A 536 11.11 -31.00 26.04
N THR A 537 11.48 -31.78 25.05
CA THR A 537 11.18 -31.46 23.66
C THR A 537 9.72 -31.75 23.36
N MET A 538 9.00 -30.73 22.91
CA MET A 538 7.60 -30.80 22.51
C MET A 538 7.51 -30.66 20.98
N GLN A 539 6.44 -31.18 20.40
CA GLN A 539 6.20 -31.04 18.95
C GLN A 539 4.96 -30.19 18.74
N HIS A 540 4.97 -29.33 17.70
CA HIS A 540 3.73 -28.79 17.20
C HIS A 540 2.89 -29.86 16.54
N GLY A 541 1.59 -29.85 16.74
CA GLY A 541 0.65 -30.68 16.02
C GLY A 541 0.56 -30.30 14.54
N SER A 542 0.05 -31.21 13.71
CA SER A 542 -0.12 -30.99 12.25
C SER A 542 -1.05 -29.82 11.86
N ASP A 543 -1.73 -29.23 12.81
CA ASP A 543 -2.66 -28.11 12.66
C ASP A 543 -2.20 -26.84 13.39
N GLY A 544 -0.89 -26.72 13.64
CA GLY A 544 -0.29 -25.54 14.28
C GLY A 544 -0.56 -25.43 15.79
N CYS A 545 -1.04 -26.49 16.43
CA CYS A 545 -1.27 -26.48 17.87
C CYS A 545 0.02 -26.61 18.68
N PHE A 546 0.09 -25.97 19.85
CA PHE A 546 1.07 -26.37 20.87
C PHE A 546 0.94 -27.86 21.17
N GLY A 547 1.98 -28.56 20.85
CA GLY A 547 2.30 -29.91 21.13
C GLY A 547 1.22 -30.89 21.57
N GLN A 548 0.93 -31.78 20.67
CA GLN A 548 0.58 -33.13 21.09
C GLN A 548 1.88 -33.98 21.07
N ALA A 549 2.50 -34.15 22.21
CA ALA A 549 3.30 -35.36 22.39
C ALA A 549 2.29 -36.49 22.42
N GLU A 550 2.27 -37.37 21.40
CA GLU A 550 1.45 -38.58 21.31
C GLU A 550 0.26 -38.67 22.27
N GLY A 551 -0.84 -37.96 21.95
CA GLY A 551 -2.13 -38.12 22.65
C GLY A 551 -2.39 -37.24 23.88
N SER A 552 -1.54 -36.28 24.21
CA SER A 552 -1.76 -35.34 25.31
C SER A 552 -1.91 -33.90 24.82
N SER A 553 -3.05 -33.29 25.12
CA SER A 553 -3.25 -31.82 24.94
C SER A 553 -2.33 -31.04 25.87
N VAL A 554 -2.01 -29.77 25.51
CA VAL A 554 -1.23 -28.82 26.34
C VAL A 554 -2.02 -28.37 27.59
N ARG A 555 -3.06 -29.09 27.95
CA ARG A 555 -3.94 -28.79 29.10
C ARG A 555 -3.12 -28.75 30.39
N GLY A 556 -3.21 -27.61 31.04
CA GLY A 556 -2.68 -27.43 32.37
C GLY A 556 -1.16 -27.41 32.46
N LEU A 557 -0.45 -27.01 31.40
CA LEU A 557 0.98 -26.74 31.47
C LEU A 557 1.23 -25.40 32.14
N CYS A 558 2.14 -25.35 33.09
CA CYS A 558 2.64 -24.18 33.74
C CYS A 558 4.16 -24.25 33.82
N GLY A 559 4.85 -23.25 33.27
CA GLY A 559 6.30 -23.29 33.19
C GLY A 559 6.87 -22.40 32.08
N TRP A 560 8.11 -22.69 31.76
CA TRP A 560 8.84 -21.99 30.70
C TRP A 560 8.69 -22.70 29.38
N PHE A 561 8.47 -21.90 28.34
CA PHE A 561 8.41 -22.34 26.94
C PHE A 561 9.53 -21.65 26.17
N ALA A 562 10.20 -22.37 25.29
CA ALA A 562 11.22 -21.81 24.41
C ALA A 562 10.97 -22.23 22.96
N PHE A 563 10.81 -21.23 22.12
CA PHE A 563 10.50 -21.36 20.70
C PHE A 563 11.71 -21.01 19.85
N PRO A 564 12.23 -21.94 19.01
CA PRO A 564 13.34 -21.64 18.11
C PRO A 564 12.95 -20.58 17.08
N VAL A 565 13.58 -19.42 17.12
CA VAL A 565 13.33 -18.29 16.21
C VAL A 565 13.54 -18.69 14.75
N LYS A 566 14.55 -19.50 14.46
CA LYS A 566 14.82 -20.03 13.11
C LYS A 566 13.66 -20.81 12.49
N ASN A 567 12.72 -21.27 13.28
CA ASN A 567 11.55 -22.02 12.84
C ASN A 567 10.32 -21.14 12.66
N MET A 568 10.34 -19.90 13.12
CA MET A 568 9.26 -18.95 12.90
C MET A 568 9.25 -18.50 11.43
N ARG A 569 8.06 -18.25 10.90
CA ARG A 569 7.88 -17.85 9.50
C ARG A 569 6.84 -16.73 9.38
N LYS A 570 7.09 -15.87 8.42
CA LYS A 570 6.15 -14.90 7.85
C LYS A 570 5.93 -15.33 6.40
N GLY A 571 4.90 -16.14 6.15
CA GLY A 571 4.79 -16.90 4.90
C GLY A 571 5.98 -17.83 4.69
N SER A 572 6.72 -17.69 3.61
CA SER A 572 7.94 -18.49 3.35
C SER A 572 9.22 -17.91 3.96
N THR A 573 9.16 -16.70 4.52
CA THR A 573 10.33 -15.95 4.99
C THR A 573 10.67 -16.31 6.44
N ALA A 574 11.93 -16.63 6.71
CA ALA A 574 12.48 -16.74 8.06
C ALA A 574 13.01 -15.40 8.55
N PRO A 575 12.98 -15.09 9.85
CA PRO A 575 13.63 -13.91 10.38
C PRO A 575 15.15 -13.99 10.24
N SER A 576 15.80 -12.84 10.12
CA SER A 576 17.26 -12.68 10.07
C SER A 576 17.75 -11.91 11.30
N SER A 577 19.07 -11.82 11.49
CA SER A 577 19.69 -10.99 12.54
C SER A 577 19.26 -9.51 12.48
N ASP A 578 18.94 -9.03 11.28
CA ASP A 578 18.58 -7.64 11.00
C ASP A 578 17.06 -7.39 11.13
N THR A 579 16.29 -8.42 11.50
CA THR A 579 14.85 -8.28 11.75
C THR A 579 14.62 -7.41 12.97
N VAL A 580 13.94 -6.27 12.81
CA VAL A 580 13.57 -5.36 13.89
C VAL A 580 12.30 -5.87 14.56
N ILE A 581 12.36 -6.17 15.85
CA ILE A 581 11.22 -6.60 16.64
C ILE A 581 10.58 -5.37 17.29
N THR A 582 9.32 -5.14 17.00
CA THR A 582 8.52 -4.03 17.56
C THR A 582 7.47 -4.50 18.54
N ASP A 583 6.91 -5.67 18.32
CA ASP A 583 5.82 -6.21 19.13
C ASP A 583 5.98 -7.72 19.32
N ILE A 584 5.46 -8.23 20.42
CA ILE A 584 5.26 -9.65 20.64
C ILE A 584 3.85 -10.04 20.22
N TYR A 585 3.75 -11.17 19.55
CA TYR A 585 2.52 -11.69 19.01
C TYR A 585 2.10 -12.97 19.74
N PHE A 586 0.87 -13.02 20.20
CA PHE A 586 0.28 -14.21 20.77
C PHE A 586 -1.11 -14.46 20.15
N TYR A 587 -1.29 -15.67 19.63
CA TYR A 587 -2.55 -16.12 19.06
C TYR A 587 -3.00 -17.41 19.74
N TYR A 588 -4.29 -17.52 20.02
CA TYR A 588 -4.86 -18.78 20.49
C TYR A 588 -6.26 -19.03 19.92
N CYS A 589 -6.59 -20.31 19.77
CA CYS A 589 -7.90 -20.79 19.37
C CYS A 589 -8.36 -21.87 20.35
N LEU A 590 -9.58 -21.77 20.84
CA LEU A 590 -10.17 -22.70 21.77
C LEU A 590 -11.01 -23.75 21.04
N SER A 591 -10.88 -25.02 21.39
CA SER A 591 -11.54 -26.16 20.72
C SER A 591 -12.97 -26.43 21.18
N SER A 592 -13.34 -25.96 22.36
CA SER A 592 -14.67 -26.13 22.93
C SER A 592 -15.08 -24.86 23.67
N ALA A 593 -16.39 -24.64 23.84
CA ALA A 593 -16.88 -23.53 24.64
C ALA A 593 -16.24 -23.60 26.03
N PRO A 594 -15.22 -22.76 26.32
CA PRO A 594 -14.64 -22.73 27.64
C PRO A 594 -15.65 -22.08 28.56
N MET A 595 -15.58 -22.41 29.83
CA MET A 595 -16.35 -21.66 30.80
C MET A 595 -15.87 -20.22 30.77
N ALA A 596 -16.78 -19.29 30.60
CA ALA A 596 -16.50 -17.87 30.64
C ALA A 596 -15.66 -17.55 31.89
N GLY A 597 -14.49 -16.93 31.70
CA GLY A 597 -13.62 -16.55 32.81
C GLY A 597 -12.29 -17.32 32.93
N ASN A 598 -12.02 -18.34 32.13
CA ASN A 598 -10.71 -18.98 32.14
C ASN A 598 -9.66 -18.07 31.48
N ARG A 599 -8.59 -17.77 32.22
CA ARG A 599 -7.47 -16.92 31.79
C ARG A 599 -6.22 -17.72 31.54
N VAL A 600 -5.48 -17.30 30.54
CA VAL A 600 -4.08 -17.67 30.32
C VAL A 600 -3.23 -16.55 30.84
N TYR A 601 -2.15 -16.87 31.52
CA TYR A 601 -1.21 -15.86 32.01
C TYR A 601 0.11 -16.00 31.27
N ILE A 602 0.65 -14.86 30.86
CA ILE A 602 1.93 -14.75 30.15
C ILE A 602 2.80 -13.78 30.92
N ASP A 603 4.08 -14.14 31.05
CA ASP A 603 5.05 -13.36 31.80
C ASP A 603 6.47 -13.58 31.28
N ASP A 604 7.42 -12.74 31.66
CA ASP A 604 8.85 -12.87 31.39
C ASP A 604 9.22 -13.28 29.97
N ILE A 605 8.85 -12.47 29.01
CA ILE A 605 9.19 -12.72 27.60
C ILE A 605 10.62 -12.28 27.32
N THR A 606 11.48 -13.24 26.93
CA THR A 606 12.94 -13.03 26.83
C THR A 606 13.48 -13.57 25.51
N LEU A 607 14.42 -12.88 24.90
CA LEU A 607 15.22 -13.40 23.79
C LEU A 607 16.54 -13.97 24.32
N VAL A 608 16.89 -15.20 23.91
CA VAL A 608 18.08 -15.89 24.41
C VAL A 608 18.79 -16.70 23.34
N ASN A 609 20.11 -16.85 23.47
CA ASN A 609 20.92 -17.75 22.65
C ASN A 609 20.84 -19.21 23.14
N ASP A 610 20.68 -19.40 24.42
CA ASP A 610 20.52 -20.72 25.06
C ASP A 610 19.31 -20.67 26.01
N TYR A 611 18.26 -21.40 25.67
CA TYR A 611 17.02 -21.42 26.46
C TYR A 611 17.17 -22.13 27.81
N THR A 612 18.24 -22.87 28.04
CA THR A 612 18.49 -23.61 29.29
C THR A 612 19.16 -22.76 30.37
N VAL A 613 19.67 -21.59 30.01
CA VAL A 613 20.36 -20.70 30.92
C VAL A 613 19.37 -19.65 31.45
N PHE A 614 19.29 -19.55 32.77
CA PHE A 614 18.59 -18.48 33.48
C PHE A 614 19.66 -17.62 34.17
N ASP A 615 19.67 -16.33 33.89
CA ASP A 615 20.59 -15.37 34.50
C ASP A 615 20.16 -15.00 35.90
#